data_4412b2128380dd4366e5a44ea9c32ae2
#
_entry.id   4412b2128380dd4366e5a44ea9c32ae2
#
_cell.length_a   1.000
_cell.length_b   1.000
_cell.length_c   1.000
_cell.angle_alpha   90.00
_cell.angle_beta   90.00
_cell.angle_gamma   90.00
#
_symmetry.space_group_name_H-M   'P 1'
#
loop_
_entity.id
_entity.type
_entity.pdbx_description
1 polymer ?
#
loop_
_entity_poly.entity_id
_entity_poly.type
_entity_poly.pdbx_seq_one_letter_code
_entity_poly.pdbx_strand_id
1 'polypeptide(L)'
;MIVFCNLCFNKYSNNILYMKFLKFTLLLILISCTATSTAEEEIIMTTENEEVTTTGNQKAYFAGGCFWCMEPPFEAMEGVLGATSGYMGGTMENPTYEDVVTGETGHAEVVEILFDPNKVSYEELLEVFWRNIDPTALNYQFADVGSQYRTEIFTVGENQMQLAEASKKELGDSGKFDKPIVTAISAAPTFYIAEEYHQDFYKKQAMRYEMYAKASGRKGYIEETWGND
;
A
#
# COMPACT_ATOMS: atom_id res chain seq x y z
N MET A 1 25.12 -25.57 -42.24
CA MET A 1 26.54 -25.64 -41.88
C MET A 1 26.57 -25.44 -40.37
N ILE A 2 26.19 -26.42 -39.54
CA ILE A 2 27.01 -27.47 -38.94
C ILE A 2 28.30 -26.89 -38.32
N VAL A 3 28.36 -26.96 -36.99
CA VAL A 3 29.33 -27.59 -36.09
C VAL A 3 28.99 -27.07 -34.66
N PHE A 4 28.42 -27.83 -33.74
CA PHE A 4 28.95 -28.88 -32.84
C PHE A 4 30.22 -28.51 -32.06
N CYS A 5 30.20 -28.49 -30.75
CA CYS A 5 31.02 -29.35 -29.88
C CYS A 5 30.82 -28.98 -28.41
N ASN A 6 30.24 -29.83 -27.62
CA ASN A 6 30.83 -30.78 -26.64
C ASN A 6 31.20 -30.14 -25.29
N LEU A 7 30.43 -30.50 -24.25
CA LEU A 7 30.63 -31.58 -23.27
C LEU A 7 32.04 -31.66 -22.63
N CYS A 8 32.11 -31.42 -21.33
CA CYS A 8 32.98 -32.15 -20.44
C CYS A 8 32.32 -32.39 -19.08
N PHE A 9 32.04 -33.66 -18.89
CA PHE A 9 31.78 -34.34 -17.62
C PHE A 9 33.08 -34.53 -16.83
N ASN A 10 33.04 -34.44 -15.51
CA ASN A 10 33.83 -35.31 -14.59
C ASN A 10 33.30 -35.06 -13.16
N LYS A 11 32.68 -35.87 -12.44
CA LYS A 11 32.77 -37.26 -11.96
C LYS A 11 33.98 -37.51 -11.03
N TYR A 12 33.63 -38.15 -9.93
CA TYR A 12 34.39 -38.87 -8.88
C TYR A 12 34.55 -38.10 -7.55
N SER A 13 34.40 -38.70 -6.40
CA SER A 13 33.98 -40.03 -5.92
C SER A 13 34.20 -40.04 -4.41
N ASN A 14 33.27 -40.65 -3.75
CA ASN A 14 33.36 -41.35 -2.47
C ASN A 14 34.65 -41.31 -1.66
N ASN A 15 34.51 -41.09 -0.34
CA ASN A 15 35.14 -42.05 0.58
C ASN A 15 34.36 -42.14 1.89
N ILE A 16 33.97 -43.37 2.12
CA ILE A 16 33.34 -43.98 3.28
C ILE A 16 34.45 -44.30 4.32
N LEU A 17 34.05 -44.28 5.57
CA LEU A 17 34.60 -45.15 6.62
C LEU A 17 35.77 -44.66 7.45
N TYR A 18 35.50 -44.29 8.69
CA TYR A 18 36.25 -44.87 9.81
C TYR A 18 35.37 -44.89 11.09
N MET A 19 34.80 -46.06 11.36
CA MET A 19 34.42 -46.49 12.71
C MET A 19 35.68 -46.95 13.43
N LYS A 20 35.82 -46.57 14.70
CA LYS A 20 36.27 -47.48 15.79
C LYS A 20 36.26 -46.75 17.12
N PHE A 21 35.38 -47.23 17.96
CA PHE A 21 35.57 -47.75 19.31
C PHE A 21 36.65 -47.13 20.22
N LEU A 22 36.25 -46.57 21.36
CA LEU A 22 36.83 -47.02 22.62
C LEU A 22 35.88 -46.84 23.79
N LYS A 23 35.86 -47.88 24.60
CA LYS A 23 34.99 -48.18 25.74
C LYS A 23 35.43 -47.51 27.04
N PHE A 24 34.46 -47.41 27.94
CA PHE A 24 34.57 -47.54 29.40
C PHE A 24 35.33 -46.48 30.20
N THR A 25 34.58 -45.77 31.06
CA THR A 25 34.75 -45.87 32.50
C THR A 25 33.49 -45.38 33.22
N LEU A 26 32.94 -46.30 33.99
CA LEU A 26 31.87 -46.16 34.96
C LEU A 26 32.45 -45.48 36.20
N LEU A 27 31.90 -44.31 36.64
CA LEU A 27 32.15 -43.81 38.00
C LEU A 27 30.82 -43.42 38.61
N LEU A 28 30.32 -44.28 39.49
CA LEU A 28 29.23 -44.02 40.39
C LEU A 28 29.67 -42.99 41.45
N ILE A 29 29.00 -41.84 41.48
CA ILE A 29 28.97 -40.95 42.65
C ILE A 29 27.50 -40.81 43.07
N LEU A 30 27.18 -41.49 44.17
CA LEU A 30 25.98 -41.25 44.95
C LEU A 30 26.13 -39.91 45.67
N ILE A 31 25.28 -38.94 45.37
CA ILE A 31 25.06 -37.78 46.25
C ILE A 31 23.56 -37.49 46.31
N SER A 32 23.05 -37.83 47.47
CA SER A 32 22.01 -37.19 48.31
C SER A 32 20.88 -36.41 47.63
N CYS A 33 19.69 -36.92 47.87
CA CYS A 33 18.40 -36.24 47.77
C CYS A 33 18.36 -34.89 48.48
N THR A 34 18.07 -33.81 47.73
CA THR A 34 17.30 -32.70 48.27
C THR A 34 16.23 -32.36 47.22
N ALA A 35 15.00 -32.57 47.61
CA ALA A 35 13.82 -32.21 46.86
C ALA A 35 13.73 -30.67 46.80
N THR A 36 13.97 -30.08 45.63
CA THR A 36 13.53 -28.76 45.31
C THR A 36 12.39 -28.88 44.32
N SER A 37 11.20 -28.55 44.78
CA SER A 37 9.98 -28.38 44.00
C SER A 37 10.23 -27.27 42.98
N THR A 38 10.47 -27.61 41.75
CA THR A 38 10.36 -26.66 40.63
C THR A 38 8.91 -26.62 40.23
N ALA A 39 8.24 -25.53 40.60
CA ALA A 39 6.97 -25.19 39.99
C ALA A 39 7.20 -25.03 38.48
N GLU A 40 6.57 -25.89 37.68
CA GLU A 40 6.40 -25.66 36.25
C GLU A 40 5.47 -24.44 36.10
N GLU A 41 6.05 -23.30 35.74
CA GLU A 41 5.29 -22.17 35.25
C GLU A 41 4.74 -22.55 33.86
N GLU A 42 3.48 -22.97 33.86
CA GLU A 42 2.68 -23.11 32.65
C GLU A 42 2.55 -21.70 32.04
N ILE A 43 3.32 -21.41 30.97
CA ILE A 43 3.18 -20.18 30.18
C ILE A 43 1.85 -20.28 29.46
N ILE A 44 0.80 -19.77 30.09
CA ILE A 44 -0.45 -19.46 29.40
C ILE A 44 -0.13 -18.32 28.46
N MET A 45 0.06 -18.63 27.18
CA MET A 45 0.01 -17.59 26.11
C MET A 45 -1.43 -17.09 26.01
N THR A 46 -1.78 -16.12 26.83
CA THR A 46 -2.93 -15.27 26.55
C THR A 46 -2.57 -14.43 25.32
N THR A 47 -3.15 -14.75 24.18
CA THR A 47 -3.23 -13.83 23.05
C THR A 47 -4.18 -12.71 23.45
N GLU A 48 -3.71 -11.76 24.23
CA GLU A 48 -4.34 -10.47 24.34
C GLU A 48 -4.13 -9.80 22.98
N ASN A 49 -5.23 -9.57 22.26
CA ASN A 49 -5.27 -8.61 21.17
C ASN A 49 -4.94 -7.25 21.81
N GLU A 50 -3.66 -6.89 21.83
CA GLU A 50 -3.27 -5.53 22.09
C GLU A 50 -3.81 -4.70 20.90
N GLU A 51 -4.91 -4.01 21.15
CA GLU A 51 -5.38 -2.91 20.33
C GLU A 51 -4.23 -1.90 20.30
N VAL A 52 -3.50 -1.89 19.18
CA VAL A 52 -2.38 -0.95 18.97
C VAL A 52 -2.99 0.44 18.86
N THR A 53 -3.17 1.09 20.01
CA THR A 53 -3.52 2.50 20.04
C THR A 53 -2.34 3.30 19.50
N THR A 54 -2.41 3.68 18.22
CA THR A 54 -1.44 4.57 17.60
C THR A 54 -1.62 5.96 18.20
N THR A 55 -0.65 6.39 19.02
CA THR A 55 -0.65 7.73 19.60
C THR A 55 -0.09 8.72 18.56
N GLY A 56 -0.99 9.40 17.85
CA GLY A 56 -0.64 10.47 16.92
C GLY A 56 -1.33 10.34 15.56
N ASN A 57 -1.47 11.46 14.88
CA ASN A 57 -2.04 11.51 13.53
C ASN A 57 -1.16 10.75 12.53
N GLN A 58 -1.80 10.13 11.56
CA GLN A 58 -1.14 9.37 10.50
C GLN A 58 -1.33 10.02 9.13
N LYS A 59 -0.52 9.59 8.17
CA LYS A 59 -0.62 10.00 6.76
C LYS A 59 -0.94 8.82 5.86
N ALA A 60 -1.74 9.08 4.85
CA ALA A 60 -2.00 8.17 3.72
C ALA A 60 -1.85 8.94 2.40
N TYR A 61 -1.47 8.27 1.32
CA TYR A 61 -1.25 8.90 0.03
C TYR A 61 -1.96 8.14 -1.07
N PHE A 62 -2.80 8.85 -1.83
CA PHE A 62 -3.62 8.26 -2.88
C PHE A 62 -3.50 9.02 -4.20
N ALA A 63 -3.10 8.33 -5.25
CA ALA A 63 -3.20 8.77 -6.63
C ALA A 63 -4.49 8.23 -7.24
N GLY A 64 -5.41 9.09 -7.61
CA GLY A 64 -6.73 8.71 -8.12
C GLY A 64 -7.19 9.53 -9.32
N GLY A 65 -6.26 9.93 -10.21
CA GLY A 65 -6.51 10.91 -11.26
C GLY A 65 -6.40 12.34 -10.72
N CYS A 66 -7.19 13.25 -11.25
CA CYS A 66 -7.14 14.66 -10.85
C CYS A 66 -7.35 14.83 -9.33
N PHE A 67 -6.36 15.41 -8.66
CA PHE A 67 -6.37 15.62 -7.20
C PHE A 67 -7.49 16.55 -6.74
N TRP A 68 -7.97 17.49 -7.57
CA TRP A 68 -9.15 18.33 -7.23
C TRP A 68 -10.40 17.50 -6.92
N CYS A 69 -10.51 16.31 -7.57
CA CYS A 69 -11.63 15.41 -7.34
C CYS A 69 -11.39 14.45 -6.17
N MET A 70 -10.13 14.29 -5.75
CA MET A 70 -9.78 13.39 -4.67
C MET A 70 -9.78 14.05 -3.29
N GLU A 71 -9.58 15.36 -3.17
CA GLU A 71 -9.67 16.06 -1.87
C GLU A 71 -11.07 15.96 -1.23
N PRO A 72 -12.19 16.31 -1.93
CA PRO A 72 -13.50 16.42 -1.30
C PRO A 72 -14.00 15.15 -0.61
N PRO A 73 -13.92 13.95 -1.19
CA PRO A 73 -14.44 12.75 -0.56
C PRO A 73 -13.69 12.38 0.74
N PHE A 74 -12.40 12.66 0.82
CA PHE A 74 -11.64 12.43 2.04
C PHE A 74 -11.91 13.48 3.10
N GLU A 75 -11.96 14.75 2.73
CA GLU A 75 -12.24 15.83 3.70
C GLU A 75 -13.65 15.78 4.28
N ALA A 76 -14.59 15.08 3.63
CA ALA A 76 -15.92 14.85 4.16
C ALA A 76 -15.97 13.81 5.30
N MET A 77 -14.87 13.03 5.49
CA MET A 77 -14.83 11.98 6.50
C MET A 77 -14.53 12.56 7.89
N GLU A 78 -15.30 12.14 8.90
CA GLU A 78 -14.95 12.43 10.28
C GLU A 78 -13.65 11.72 10.65
N GLY A 79 -12.70 12.44 11.24
CA GLY A 79 -11.38 11.91 11.57
C GLY A 79 -10.30 12.27 10.56
N VAL A 80 -10.63 12.67 9.34
CA VAL A 80 -9.71 13.33 8.41
C VAL A 80 -9.49 14.77 8.85
N LEU A 81 -8.23 15.14 9.02
CA LEU A 81 -7.79 16.46 9.51
C LEU A 81 -7.42 17.40 8.36
N GLY A 82 -7.19 16.86 7.18
CA GLY A 82 -6.90 17.61 5.97
C GLY A 82 -6.46 16.72 4.83
N ALA A 83 -6.67 17.21 3.61
CA ALA A 83 -6.14 16.64 2.37
C ALA A 83 -5.23 17.71 1.71
N THR A 84 -4.08 17.28 1.19
CA THR A 84 -3.13 18.17 0.53
C THR A 84 -2.81 17.62 -0.85
N SER A 85 -3.06 18.38 -1.89
CA SER A 85 -2.71 18.03 -3.27
C SER A 85 -1.21 18.12 -3.51
N GLY A 86 -0.65 17.19 -4.27
CA GLY A 86 0.78 17.15 -4.57
C GLY A 86 1.15 16.12 -5.62
N TYR A 87 2.45 15.82 -5.68
CA TYR A 87 3.06 14.95 -6.68
C TYR A 87 3.94 13.90 -6.01
N MET A 88 3.85 12.65 -6.48
CA MET A 88 4.63 11.54 -5.92
C MET A 88 4.91 10.45 -6.97
N GLY A 89 5.94 9.63 -6.74
CA GLY A 89 6.22 8.44 -7.54
C GLY A 89 7.08 8.66 -8.78
N GLY A 90 7.46 9.91 -9.07
CA GLY A 90 8.37 10.26 -10.16
C GLY A 90 9.83 10.39 -9.72
N THR A 91 10.67 10.82 -10.66
CA THR A 91 12.12 10.95 -10.46
C THR A 91 12.61 12.40 -10.45
N MET A 92 11.79 13.34 -10.88
CA MET A 92 12.14 14.77 -10.87
C MET A 92 12.03 15.31 -9.45
N GLU A 93 13.07 15.98 -8.96
CA GLU A 93 13.03 16.68 -7.68
C GLU A 93 12.34 18.04 -7.82
N ASN A 94 11.48 18.37 -6.85
CA ASN A 94 10.72 19.62 -6.78
C ASN A 94 9.99 19.96 -8.09
N PRO A 95 9.16 19.04 -8.61
CA PRO A 95 8.44 19.26 -9.86
C PRO A 95 7.41 20.39 -9.70
N THR A 96 7.19 21.13 -10.78
CA THR A 96 6.05 22.04 -10.90
C THR A 96 4.87 21.36 -11.58
N TYR A 97 3.69 21.96 -11.51
CA TYR A 97 2.52 21.48 -12.25
C TYR A 97 2.79 21.37 -13.76
N GLU A 98 3.45 22.39 -14.32
CA GLU A 98 3.82 22.42 -15.73
C GLU A 98 4.74 21.26 -16.13
N ASP A 99 5.62 20.82 -15.24
CA ASP A 99 6.47 19.65 -15.46
C ASP A 99 5.63 18.36 -15.45
N VAL A 100 4.77 18.20 -14.42
CA VAL A 100 4.00 16.96 -14.21
C VAL A 100 2.99 16.72 -15.33
N VAL A 101 2.32 17.76 -15.83
CA VAL A 101 1.32 17.61 -16.89
C VAL A 101 1.90 17.15 -18.22
N THR A 102 3.23 17.25 -18.41
CA THR A 102 3.90 16.68 -19.59
C THR A 102 3.83 15.15 -19.61
N GLY A 103 3.68 14.51 -18.43
CA GLY A 103 3.75 13.07 -18.26
C GLY A 103 5.18 12.49 -18.23
N GLU A 104 6.22 13.35 -18.34
CA GLU A 104 7.62 12.92 -18.46
C GLU A 104 8.34 12.81 -17.11
N THR A 105 7.81 13.41 -16.05
CA THR A 105 8.43 13.39 -14.71
C THR A 105 8.31 12.05 -13.98
N GLY A 106 7.35 11.21 -14.42
CA GLY A 106 6.98 9.98 -13.74
C GLY A 106 6.10 10.18 -12.49
N HIS A 107 5.89 11.44 -12.05
CA HIS A 107 5.00 11.72 -10.94
C HIS A 107 3.54 11.49 -11.30
N ALA A 108 2.76 11.03 -10.29
CA ALA A 108 1.31 11.10 -10.30
C ALA A 108 0.82 12.32 -9.54
N GLU A 109 -0.37 12.81 -9.88
CA GLU A 109 -1.16 13.66 -8.99
C GLU A 109 -1.64 12.82 -7.81
N VAL A 110 -1.37 13.29 -6.59
CA VAL A 110 -1.58 12.55 -5.34
C VAL A 110 -2.24 13.46 -4.32
N VAL A 111 -3.09 12.90 -3.47
CA VAL A 111 -3.55 13.56 -2.24
C VAL A 111 -2.88 12.92 -1.03
N GLU A 112 -2.25 13.73 -0.19
CA GLU A 112 -1.83 13.37 1.16
C GLU A 112 -3.02 13.57 2.10
N ILE A 113 -3.42 12.53 2.81
CA ILE A 113 -4.49 12.57 3.81
C ILE A 113 -3.85 12.50 5.19
N LEU A 114 -4.06 13.55 5.99
CA LEU A 114 -3.73 13.56 7.41
C LEU A 114 -4.98 13.13 8.19
N PHE A 115 -4.88 12.09 9.01
CA PHE A 115 -6.03 11.54 9.72
C PHE A 115 -5.72 11.11 11.16
N ASP A 116 -6.74 11.12 12.01
CA ASP A 116 -6.70 10.59 13.37
C ASP A 116 -7.13 9.11 13.34
N PRO A 117 -6.20 8.16 13.55
CA PRO A 117 -6.51 6.73 13.47
C PRO A 117 -7.44 6.22 14.57
N ASN A 118 -7.74 7.05 15.60
CA ASN A 118 -8.72 6.72 16.61
C ASN A 118 -10.16 7.06 16.18
N LYS A 119 -10.33 7.77 15.04
CA LYS A 119 -11.62 8.22 14.52
C LYS A 119 -11.95 7.63 13.17
N VAL A 120 -10.95 7.41 12.33
CA VAL A 120 -11.09 6.81 11.01
C VAL A 120 -9.92 5.87 10.76
N SER A 121 -10.21 4.66 10.33
CA SER A 121 -9.21 3.64 10.00
C SER A 121 -8.62 3.85 8.60
N TYR A 122 -7.46 3.26 8.35
CA TYR A 122 -6.88 3.27 7.00
C TYR A 122 -7.72 2.48 6.00
N GLU A 123 -8.43 1.43 6.45
CA GLU A 123 -9.36 0.64 5.66
C GLU A 123 -10.55 1.48 5.18
N GLU A 124 -11.10 2.35 6.02
CA GLU A 124 -12.16 3.28 5.62
C GLU A 124 -11.66 4.29 4.58
N LEU A 125 -10.41 4.77 4.69
CA LEU A 125 -9.80 5.60 3.65
C LEU A 125 -9.63 4.83 2.34
N LEU A 126 -9.23 3.55 2.38
CA LEU A 126 -9.15 2.70 1.20
C LEU A 126 -10.51 2.51 0.52
N GLU A 127 -11.58 2.34 1.31
CA GLU A 127 -12.94 2.23 0.75
C GLU A 127 -13.34 3.51 0.00
N VAL A 128 -13.10 4.68 0.59
CA VAL A 128 -13.35 5.96 -0.09
C VAL A 128 -12.49 6.09 -1.35
N PHE A 129 -11.22 5.69 -1.31
CA PHE A 129 -10.36 5.69 -2.49
C PHE A 129 -10.95 4.85 -3.62
N TRP A 130 -11.28 3.57 -3.36
CA TRP A 130 -11.82 2.66 -4.36
C TRP A 130 -13.14 3.12 -4.97
N ARG A 131 -14.00 3.73 -4.16
CA ARG A 131 -15.30 4.28 -4.61
C ARG A 131 -15.15 5.49 -5.54
N ASN A 132 -14.02 6.18 -5.49
CA ASN A 132 -13.80 7.42 -6.24
C ASN A 132 -12.94 7.28 -7.49
N ILE A 133 -12.56 6.05 -7.88
CA ILE A 133 -11.73 5.78 -9.07
C ILE A 133 -12.33 4.69 -9.96
N ASP A 134 -11.88 4.62 -11.22
CA ASP A 134 -11.94 3.40 -12.01
C ASP A 134 -10.62 2.62 -11.79
N PRO A 135 -10.63 1.56 -10.98
CA PRO A 135 -9.40 0.83 -10.64
C PRO A 135 -8.88 -0.04 -11.80
N THR A 136 -9.62 -0.11 -12.90
CA THR A 136 -9.25 -0.85 -14.12
C THR A 136 -8.65 0.03 -15.21
N ALA A 137 -8.62 1.34 -14.99
CA ALA A 137 -8.10 2.33 -15.94
C ALA A 137 -6.58 2.50 -15.79
N LEU A 138 -5.82 2.13 -16.83
CA LEU A 138 -4.36 2.24 -16.84
C LEU A 138 -3.93 3.59 -17.44
N ASN A 139 -3.21 4.40 -16.65
CA ASN A 139 -2.70 5.72 -17.06
C ASN A 139 -3.77 6.72 -17.53
N TYR A 140 -4.95 6.64 -16.97
CA TYR A 140 -6.00 7.65 -17.14
C TYR A 140 -7.04 7.50 -16.03
N GLN A 141 -7.80 8.56 -15.78
CA GLN A 141 -9.00 8.52 -14.97
C GLN A 141 -10.06 9.43 -15.59
N PHE A 142 -11.13 8.81 -16.07
CA PHE A 142 -12.25 9.50 -16.72
C PHE A 142 -11.79 10.36 -17.92
N ALA A 143 -11.90 11.69 -17.85
CA ALA A 143 -11.47 12.58 -18.91
C ALA A 143 -9.96 12.89 -18.92
N ASP A 144 -9.27 12.58 -17.85
CA ASP A 144 -7.84 12.91 -17.69
C ASP A 144 -6.97 11.76 -18.18
N VAL A 145 -6.14 12.01 -19.18
CA VAL A 145 -5.31 11.00 -19.85
C VAL A 145 -3.83 11.32 -19.64
N GLY A 146 -3.08 10.30 -19.22
CA GLY A 146 -1.63 10.38 -19.00
C GLY A 146 -1.23 9.62 -17.72
N SER A 147 0.05 9.25 -17.63
CA SER A 147 0.60 8.51 -16.48
C SER A 147 0.50 9.29 -15.17
N GLN A 148 0.44 10.62 -15.23
CA GLN A 148 0.22 11.51 -14.09
C GLN A 148 -1.17 11.34 -13.46
N TYR A 149 -2.12 10.74 -14.17
CA TYR A 149 -3.48 10.44 -13.70
C TYR A 149 -3.71 8.94 -13.43
N ARG A 150 -2.63 8.15 -13.29
CA ARG A 150 -2.74 6.74 -12.92
C ARG A 150 -3.28 6.58 -11.52
N THR A 151 -3.81 5.39 -11.24
CA THR A 151 -4.20 5.02 -9.88
C THR A 151 -3.06 4.30 -9.16
N GLU A 152 -2.72 4.79 -7.97
CA GLU A 152 -1.67 4.19 -7.14
C GLU A 152 -1.91 4.50 -5.66
N ILE A 153 -1.65 3.53 -4.79
CA ILE A 153 -1.64 3.70 -3.35
C ILE A 153 -0.18 3.71 -2.90
N PHE A 154 0.27 4.82 -2.31
CA PHE A 154 1.60 4.94 -1.74
C PHE A 154 1.54 4.73 -0.23
N THR A 155 2.14 3.67 0.27
CA THR A 155 1.96 3.19 1.65
C THR A 155 3.05 3.65 2.59
N VAL A 156 2.69 4.04 3.80
CA VAL A 156 3.60 4.40 4.88
C VAL A 156 3.74 3.21 5.82
N GLY A 157 4.84 2.48 5.65
CA GLY A 157 5.16 1.30 6.46
C GLY A 157 4.40 0.03 6.04
N GLU A 158 4.74 -1.05 6.71
CA GLU A 158 4.30 -2.41 6.36
C GLU A 158 2.80 -2.62 6.59
N ASN A 159 2.25 -2.04 7.65
CA ASN A 159 0.83 -2.21 7.97
C ASN A 159 -0.08 -1.65 6.88
N GLN A 160 0.18 -0.43 6.39
CA GLN A 160 -0.60 0.13 5.28
C GLN A 160 -0.44 -0.68 3.99
N MET A 161 0.77 -1.20 3.73
CA MET A 161 1.02 -2.08 2.58
C MET A 161 0.13 -3.33 2.62
N GLN A 162 0.11 -4.03 3.75
CA GLN A 162 -0.69 -5.24 3.92
C GLN A 162 -2.20 -4.96 3.79
N LEU A 163 -2.68 -3.88 4.40
CA LEU A 163 -4.08 -3.48 4.32
C LEU A 163 -4.48 -3.07 2.88
N ALA A 164 -3.63 -2.32 2.18
CA ALA A 164 -3.87 -1.93 0.80
C ALA A 164 -3.92 -3.14 -0.16
N GLU A 165 -2.98 -4.09 0.00
CA GLU A 165 -2.96 -5.33 -0.80
C GLU A 165 -4.18 -6.21 -0.51
N ALA A 166 -4.57 -6.35 0.77
CA ALA A 166 -5.75 -7.10 1.16
C ALA A 166 -7.02 -6.48 0.56
N SER A 167 -7.18 -5.16 0.67
CA SER A 167 -8.32 -4.42 0.12
C SER A 167 -8.38 -4.50 -1.41
N LYS A 168 -7.24 -4.38 -2.11
CA LYS A 168 -7.17 -4.58 -3.56
C LYS A 168 -7.58 -5.99 -3.97
N LYS A 169 -7.11 -7.00 -3.21
CA LYS A 169 -7.48 -8.40 -3.46
C LYS A 169 -8.97 -8.61 -3.27
N GLU A 170 -9.55 -8.13 -2.16
CA GLU A 170 -10.98 -8.22 -1.87
C GLU A 170 -11.82 -7.59 -2.99
N LEU A 171 -11.43 -6.39 -3.43
CA LEU A 171 -12.09 -5.71 -4.54
C LEU A 171 -12.00 -6.54 -5.83
N GLY A 172 -10.85 -7.12 -6.14
CA GLY A 172 -10.67 -7.98 -7.31
C GLY A 172 -11.50 -9.26 -7.26
N ASP A 173 -11.64 -9.86 -6.08
CA ASP A 173 -12.42 -11.08 -5.86
C ASP A 173 -13.94 -10.82 -5.80
N SER A 174 -14.37 -9.58 -5.62
CA SER A 174 -15.78 -9.19 -5.48
C SER A 174 -16.63 -9.45 -6.74
N GLY A 175 -16.00 -9.59 -7.90
CA GLY A 175 -16.69 -9.71 -9.19
C GLY A 175 -17.37 -8.42 -9.66
N LYS A 176 -17.09 -7.28 -9.00
CA LYS A 176 -17.66 -5.97 -9.38
C LYS A 176 -17.12 -5.46 -10.72
N PHE A 177 -15.90 -5.83 -11.08
CA PHE A 177 -15.22 -5.40 -12.30
C PHE A 177 -14.89 -6.58 -13.20
N ASP A 178 -15.23 -6.46 -14.48
CA ASP A 178 -14.91 -7.47 -15.50
C ASP A 178 -13.43 -7.46 -15.91
N LYS A 179 -12.73 -6.34 -15.65
CA LYS A 179 -11.31 -6.13 -15.97
C LYS A 179 -10.45 -6.26 -14.72
N PRO A 180 -9.18 -6.63 -14.88
CA PRO A 180 -8.23 -6.64 -13.75
C PRO A 180 -8.08 -5.28 -13.10
N ILE A 181 -7.89 -5.27 -11.77
CA ILE A 181 -7.51 -4.07 -11.01
C ILE A 181 -6.05 -3.74 -11.33
N VAL A 182 -5.81 -2.59 -11.98
CA VAL A 182 -4.47 -2.14 -12.40
C VAL A 182 -3.84 -1.14 -11.45
N THR A 183 -4.58 -0.66 -10.44
CA THR A 183 -4.05 0.23 -9.39
C THR A 183 -2.77 -0.35 -8.79
N ALA A 184 -1.69 0.42 -8.82
CA ALA A 184 -0.42 0.01 -8.21
C ALA A 184 -0.45 0.23 -6.69
N ILE A 185 0.39 -0.53 -5.97
CA ILE A 185 0.65 -0.32 -4.54
C ILE A 185 2.16 -0.32 -4.37
N SER A 186 2.70 0.73 -3.76
CA SER A 186 4.15 0.87 -3.54
C SER A 186 4.44 1.62 -2.24
N ALA A 187 5.67 1.50 -1.74
CA ALA A 187 6.12 2.30 -0.61
C ALA A 187 6.16 3.79 -1.01
N ALA A 188 5.70 4.66 -0.11
CA ALA A 188 5.65 6.10 -0.35
C ALA A 188 7.07 6.70 -0.49
N PRO A 189 7.42 7.24 -1.66
CA PRO A 189 8.64 8.05 -1.83
C PRO A 189 8.41 9.49 -1.33
N THR A 190 9.26 10.42 -1.72
CA THR A 190 9.09 11.83 -1.39
C THR A 190 7.81 12.38 -2.00
N PHE A 191 7.00 13.04 -1.17
CA PHE A 191 5.83 13.81 -1.56
C PHE A 191 6.21 15.28 -1.78
N TYR A 192 5.85 15.84 -2.92
CA TYR A 192 6.04 17.24 -3.27
C TYR A 192 4.68 17.93 -3.28
N ILE A 193 4.51 18.92 -2.40
CA ILE A 193 3.25 19.68 -2.30
C ILE A 193 3.03 20.46 -3.59
N ALA A 194 1.84 20.37 -4.17
CA ALA A 194 1.45 21.16 -5.32
C ALA A 194 1.25 22.63 -4.95
N GLU A 195 1.24 23.49 -5.95
CA GLU A 195 1.10 24.93 -5.79
C GLU A 195 -0.19 25.32 -5.06
N GLU A 196 -0.17 26.41 -4.33
CA GLU A 196 -1.27 26.87 -3.47
C GLU A 196 -2.59 27.03 -4.21
N TYR A 197 -2.57 27.35 -5.51
CA TYR A 197 -3.80 27.48 -6.31
C TYR A 197 -4.50 26.15 -6.60
N HIS A 198 -3.83 25.00 -6.34
CA HIS A 198 -4.43 23.67 -6.44
C HIS A 198 -5.08 23.22 -5.13
N GLN A 199 -4.59 23.72 -4.00
CA GLN A 199 -5.10 23.33 -2.68
C GLN A 199 -6.53 23.83 -2.50
N ASP A 200 -7.43 22.98 -1.98
CA ASP A 200 -8.84 23.32 -1.76
C ASP A 200 -9.55 23.87 -3.00
N PHE A 201 -9.15 23.43 -4.19
CA PHE A 201 -9.68 23.99 -5.44
C PHE A 201 -11.22 23.94 -5.48
N TYR A 202 -11.82 22.87 -4.99
CA TYR A 202 -13.26 22.71 -4.94
C TYR A 202 -13.97 23.74 -4.01
N LYS A 203 -13.27 24.26 -3.00
CA LYS A 203 -13.75 25.34 -2.12
C LYS A 203 -13.49 26.72 -2.74
N LYS A 204 -12.24 26.95 -3.18
CA LYS A 204 -11.77 28.24 -3.71
C LYS A 204 -12.37 28.60 -5.07
N GLN A 205 -12.63 27.58 -5.92
CA GLN A 205 -13.10 27.71 -7.30
C GLN A 205 -14.34 26.84 -7.57
N ALA A 206 -15.30 26.84 -6.65
CA ALA A 206 -16.43 25.91 -6.61
C ALA A 206 -17.17 25.77 -7.96
N MET A 207 -17.43 26.87 -8.67
CA MET A 207 -18.11 26.83 -9.98
C MET A 207 -17.27 26.11 -11.04
N ARG A 208 -15.97 26.37 -11.10
CA ARG A 208 -15.05 25.72 -12.05
C ARG A 208 -14.91 24.24 -11.74
N TYR A 209 -14.79 23.91 -10.45
CA TYR A 209 -14.75 22.53 -9.96
C TYR A 209 -16.02 21.77 -10.37
N GLU A 210 -17.19 22.30 -10.10
CA GLU A 210 -18.47 21.66 -10.43
C GLU A 210 -18.62 21.40 -11.94
N MET A 211 -18.22 22.37 -12.76
CA MET A 211 -18.22 22.21 -14.22
C MET A 211 -17.28 21.08 -14.66
N TYR A 212 -16.07 21.06 -14.12
CA TYR A 212 -15.08 20.04 -14.42
C TYR A 212 -15.52 18.65 -13.91
N ALA A 213 -15.90 18.52 -12.63
CA ALA A 213 -16.31 17.25 -12.04
C ALA A 213 -17.50 16.62 -12.78
N LYS A 214 -18.46 17.47 -13.23
CA LYS A 214 -19.57 17.02 -14.07
C LYS A 214 -19.12 16.56 -15.47
N ALA A 215 -18.23 17.33 -16.10
CA ALA A 215 -17.78 17.04 -17.46
C ALA A 215 -16.82 15.85 -17.52
N SER A 216 -16.07 15.57 -16.45
CA SER A 216 -15.12 14.47 -16.40
C SER A 216 -15.76 13.07 -16.52
N GLY A 217 -17.03 12.93 -16.15
CA GLY A 217 -17.74 11.66 -16.13
C GLY A 217 -17.58 10.87 -14.81
N ARG A 218 -16.71 11.31 -13.90
CA ARG A 218 -16.44 10.61 -12.61
C ARG A 218 -17.72 10.37 -11.82
N LYS A 219 -18.54 11.39 -11.65
CA LYS A 219 -19.76 11.30 -10.85
C LYS A 219 -20.75 10.26 -11.39
N GLY A 220 -20.96 10.24 -12.71
CA GLY A 220 -21.84 9.24 -13.34
C GLY A 220 -21.31 7.83 -13.17
N TYR A 221 -19.99 7.64 -13.31
CA TYR A 221 -19.36 6.34 -13.07
C TYR A 221 -19.53 5.85 -11.62
N ILE A 222 -19.35 6.73 -10.64
CA ILE A 222 -19.53 6.40 -9.22
C ILE A 222 -20.97 5.95 -8.96
N GLU A 223 -21.95 6.74 -9.44
CA GLU A 223 -23.38 6.40 -9.32
C GLU A 223 -23.74 5.07 -9.98
N GLU A 224 -23.18 4.79 -11.17
CA GLU A 224 -23.42 3.53 -11.89
C GLU A 224 -22.76 2.33 -11.20
N THR A 225 -21.55 2.48 -10.71
CA THR A 225 -20.74 1.39 -10.15
C THR A 225 -21.10 1.07 -8.70
N TRP A 226 -21.37 2.09 -7.89
CA TRP A 226 -21.53 1.96 -6.44
C TRP A 226 -22.96 2.25 -5.94
N GLY A 227 -23.81 2.86 -6.76
CA GLY A 227 -25.13 3.32 -6.37
C GLY A 227 -25.09 4.70 -5.68
N ASN A 228 -26.23 5.08 -5.14
CA ASN A 228 -26.40 6.36 -4.43
C ASN A 228 -26.32 6.18 -2.90
N ASP A 229 -25.45 5.30 -2.41
CA ASP A 229 -25.27 5.03 -0.98
C ASP A 229 -24.38 6.09 -0.32
#